data_06f16a0bf756322aaa32d820c59eb8dd
#
_entry.id   06f16a0bf756322aaa32d820c59eb8dd
#
_cell.length_a   1.000
_cell.length_b   1.000
_cell.length_c   1.000
_cell.angle_alpha   90.00
_cell.angle_beta   90.00
_cell.angle_gamma   90.00
#
_symmetry.space_group_name_H-M   'P 1'
#
loop_
_entity.id
_entity.type
_entity.pdbx_description
1 polymer ?
#
loop_
_entity_poly.entity_id
_entity_poly.type
_entity_poly.pdbx_seq_one_letter_code
_entity_poly.pdbx_strand_id
1 'polypeptide(L)'
;MLKGTSIKLLSLSNGTITETTVDDVLIGEPTVSAPNEHTDGRLLGYTLGIPKGDTNDWTDRMVEFWGKRFRTLGYPQQGIEDNIPLRWGQNIKVELADTSGTCTIYDMKTFAKHEYSYVCIRDSRGGYKVAQDGSRIAGKLQVRIYAPLMAQGDYIPQVGDLIIPSACSAVIDTTSEQTVSQSLKTLRSSYPSFAAVAEVGRQYYGTKPDIVLESR
;
A
#
# COMPACT_ATOMS: atom_id res chain seq x y z
N MET A 1 -35.53 9.09 1.65
CA MET A 1 -34.48 9.74 0.82
C MET A 1 -33.17 9.09 1.20
N LEU A 2 -32.47 8.48 0.25
CA LEU A 2 -31.15 7.92 0.50
C LEU A 2 -30.21 9.07 0.93
N LYS A 3 -29.50 8.87 2.03
CA LYS A 3 -28.48 9.81 2.53
C LYS A 3 -27.11 9.20 2.27
N GLY A 4 -26.22 9.99 1.68
CA GLY A 4 -24.81 9.66 1.66
C GLY A 4 -24.16 9.85 3.05
N THR A 5 -22.95 9.44 3.17
CA THR A 5 -22.12 9.61 4.37
C THR A 5 -20.92 10.49 4.06
N SER A 6 -20.34 11.09 5.08
CA SER A 6 -19.05 11.80 4.95
C SER A 6 -17.90 10.80 4.98
N ILE A 7 -16.98 10.93 4.06
CA ILE A 7 -15.75 10.15 4.02
C ILE A 7 -14.54 11.09 3.94
N LYS A 8 -13.37 10.57 4.23
CA LYS A 8 -12.11 11.30 4.08
C LYS A 8 -11.39 10.80 2.85
N LEU A 9 -11.00 11.70 1.97
CA LEU A 9 -10.09 11.46 0.86
C LEU A 9 -8.69 11.82 1.33
N LEU A 10 -7.77 10.86 1.27
CA LEU A 10 -6.43 11.00 1.82
C LEU A 10 -5.41 11.16 0.70
N SER A 11 -4.46 12.07 0.90
CA SER A 11 -3.27 12.20 0.06
C SER A 11 -2.04 12.48 0.91
N LEU A 12 -0.86 12.08 0.42
CA LEU A 12 0.39 12.41 1.07
C LEU A 12 0.96 13.69 0.46
N SER A 13 1.26 14.66 1.31
CA SER A 13 1.96 15.89 0.93
C SER A 13 3.06 16.15 1.93
N ASN A 14 4.30 16.30 1.45
CA ASN A 14 5.49 16.55 2.28
C ASN A 14 5.63 15.59 3.48
N GLY A 15 5.40 14.29 3.26
CA GLY A 15 5.48 13.27 4.30
C GLY A 15 4.32 13.27 5.31
N THR A 16 3.33 14.15 5.14
CA THR A 16 2.15 14.24 6.01
C THR A 16 0.89 13.88 5.24
N ILE A 17 0.03 13.06 5.84
CA ILE A 17 -1.29 12.78 5.26
C ILE A 17 -2.15 14.03 5.39
N THR A 18 -2.66 14.49 4.26
CA THR A 18 -3.70 15.52 4.18
C THR A 18 -5.05 14.85 3.96
N GLU A 19 -6.07 15.35 4.66
CA GLU A 19 -7.42 14.82 4.63
C GLU A 19 -8.36 15.86 4.02
N THR A 20 -9.14 15.44 3.02
CA THR A 20 -10.24 16.23 2.48
C THR A 20 -11.55 15.51 2.76
N THR A 21 -12.45 16.14 3.49
CA THR A 21 -13.77 15.56 3.76
C THR A 21 -14.66 15.76 2.54
N VAL A 22 -15.28 14.68 2.09
CA VAL A 22 -16.30 14.69 1.03
C VAL A 22 -17.59 14.20 1.64
N ASP A 23 -18.60 15.06 1.61
CA ASP A 23 -19.91 14.76 2.16
C ASP A 23 -20.81 14.10 1.12
N ASP A 24 -21.84 13.42 1.60
CA ASP A 24 -22.90 12.83 0.78
C ASP A 24 -22.41 11.76 -0.22
N VAL A 25 -21.34 11.02 0.13
CA VAL A 25 -20.87 9.88 -0.65
C VAL A 25 -21.75 8.67 -0.36
N LEU A 26 -22.25 8.02 -1.41
CA LEU A 26 -23.01 6.78 -1.27
C LEU A 26 -22.02 5.61 -1.17
N ILE A 27 -22.13 4.81 -0.11
CA ILE A 27 -21.38 3.57 0.01
C ILE A 27 -22.31 2.42 -0.40
N GLY A 28 -21.97 1.77 -1.51
CA GLY A 28 -22.72 0.62 -2.02
C GLY A 28 -22.48 -0.64 -1.20
N GLU A 29 -23.11 -1.74 -1.61
CA GLU A 29 -22.93 -3.03 -0.93
C GLU A 29 -21.50 -3.53 -1.03
N PRO A 30 -21.02 -4.26 -0.01
CA PRO A 30 -19.68 -4.84 -0.04
C PRO A 30 -19.57 -5.90 -1.15
N THR A 31 -18.48 -5.81 -1.89
CA THR A 31 -18.08 -6.86 -2.82
C THR A 31 -16.88 -7.61 -2.23
N VAL A 32 -16.93 -8.93 -2.28
CA VAL A 32 -15.83 -9.77 -1.82
C VAL A 32 -15.16 -10.36 -3.05
N SER A 33 -13.97 -9.90 -3.37
CA SER A 33 -13.17 -10.50 -4.43
C SER A 33 -12.66 -11.87 -4.01
N ALA A 34 -12.64 -12.83 -4.93
CA ALA A 34 -11.90 -14.05 -4.72
C ALA A 34 -10.40 -13.73 -4.51
N PRO A 35 -9.69 -14.48 -3.65
CA PRO A 35 -8.26 -14.31 -3.50
C PRO A 35 -7.58 -14.56 -4.86
N ASN A 36 -6.83 -13.59 -5.35
CA ASN A 36 -5.92 -13.82 -6.46
C ASN A 36 -4.62 -14.42 -5.90
N GLU A 37 -3.77 -14.95 -6.78
CA GLU A 37 -2.53 -15.66 -6.41
C GLU A 37 -1.58 -14.85 -5.50
N HIS A 38 -1.78 -13.54 -5.42
CA HIS A 38 -0.97 -12.61 -4.62
C HIS A 38 -1.62 -12.19 -3.29
N THR A 39 -2.83 -12.65 -2.98
CA THR A 39 -3.53 -12.24 -1.75
C THR A 39 -4.05 -13.46 -1.01
N ASP A 40 -3.56 -13.69 0.20
CA ASP A 40 -3.98 -14.78 1.10
C ASP A 40 -5.33 -14.50 1.79
N GLY A 41 -6.24 -13.79 1.15
CA GLY A 41 -7.52 -13.48 1.78
C GLY A 41 -8.52 -12.84 0.83
N ARG A 42 -9.78 -12.88 1.21
CA ARG A 42 -10.84 -12.15 0.53
C ARG A 42 -10.66 -10.67 0.77
N LEU A 43 -10.51 -9.90 -0.30
CA LEU A 43 -10.45 -8.45 -0.20
C LEU A 43 -11.87 -7.90 -0.14
N LEU A 44 -12.12 -7.11 0.89
CA LEU A 44 -13.37 -6.40 1.06
C LEU A 44 -13.33 -5.12 0.21
N GLY A 45 -14.22 -5.01 -0.73
CA GLY A 45 -14.36 -3.83 -1.58
C GLY A 45 -15.74 -3.22 -1.48
N TYR A 46 -15.86 -1.97 -1.92
CA TYR A 46 -17.12 -1.25 -2.04
C TYR A 46 -17.13 -0.48 -3.35
N THR A 47 -18.32 -0.08 -3.77
CA THR A 47 -18.49 0.92 -4.82
C THR A 47 -18.97 2.21 -4.16
N LEU A 48 -18.23 3.29 -4.37
CA LEU A 48 -18.61 4.62 -3.87
C LEU A 48 -19.32 5.40 -4.96
N GLY A 49 -20.50 5.95 -4.66
CA GLY A 49 -21.18 6.93 -5.50
C GLY A 49 -20.68 8.33 -5.13
N ILE A 50 -20.10 9.02 -6.11
CA ILE A 50 -19.51 10.35 -5.96
C ILE A 50 -20.62 11.40 -6.19
N PRO A 51 -20.78 12.39 -5.29
CA PRO A 51 -21.77 13.43 -5.43
C PRO A 51 -21.61 14.22 -6.73
N LYS A 52 -22.72 14.61 -7.35
CA LYS A 52 -22.69 15.54 -8.48
C LYS A 52 -22.11 16.88 -8.03
N GLY A 53 -21.20 17.41 -8.85
CA GLY A 53 -20.51 18.67 -8.54
C GLY A 53 -19.25 18.50 -7.66
N ASP A 54 -18.93 17.28 -7.21
CA ASP A 54 -17.63 17.03 -6.58
C ASP A 54 -16.51 17.18 -7.63
N THR A 55 -15.48 17.95 -7.27
CA THR A 55 -14.35 18.28 -8.15
C THR A 55 -13.04 17.63 -7.71
N ASN A 56 -13.08 16.78 -6.69
CA ASN A 56 -11.89 16.10 -6.21
C ASN A 56 -11.41 15.06 -7.23
N ASP A 57 -10.10 14.90 -7.31
CA ASP A 57 -9.50 13.79 -8.05
C ASP A 57 -9.57 12.52 -7.19
N TRP A 58 -10.26 11.51 -7.66
CA TRP A 58 -10.43 10.21 -7.00
C TRP A 58 -9.47 9.15 -7.52
N THR A 59 -8.67 9.48 -8.51
CA THR A 59 -7.70 8.55 -9.09
C THR A 59 -6.48 8.42 -8.19
N ASP A 60 -5.99 7.20 -7.97
CA ASP A 60 -4.83 6.92 -7.11
C ASP A 60 -4.94 7.57 -5.72
N ARG A 61 -6.08 7.39 -5.06
CA ARG A 61 -6.34 7.92 -3.72
C ARG A 61 -6.54 6.82 -2.69
N MET A 62 -6.36 7.21 -1.45
CA MET A 62 -6.87 6.45 -0.32
C MET A 62 -8.11 7.16 0.21
N VAL A 63 -9.09 6.39 0.63
CA VAL A 63 -10.29 6.91 1.30
C VAL A 63 -10.42 6.27 2.68
N GLU A 64 -10.95 7.01 3.63
CA GLU A 64 -11.21 6.51 4.97
C GLU A 64 -12.68 6.70 5.34
N PHE A 65 -13.31 5.60 5.73
CA PHE A 65 -14.65 5.59 6.31
C PHE A 65 -14.78 4.39 7.27
N TRP A 66 -15.64 4.53 8.27
CA TRP A 66 -15.84 3.56 9.35
C TRP A 66 -14.53 3.13 10.04
N GLY A 67 -13.57 4.06 10.15
CA GLY A 67 -12.26 3.81 10.77
C GLY A 67 -11.35 2.87 9.99
N LYS A 68 -11.66 2.62 8.70
CA LYS A 68 -10.85 1.77 7.82
C LYS A 68 -10.43 2.54 6.59
N ARG A 69 -9.25 2.21 6.06
CA ARG A 69 -8.72 2.80 4.83
C ARG A 69 -8.92 1.87 3.66
N PHE A 70 -9.25 2.46 2.53
CA PHE A 70 -9.49 1.77 1.27
C PHE A 70 -8.70 2.48 0.17
N ARG A 71 -8.19 1.70 -0.76
CA ARG A 71 -7.57 2.20 -1.98
C ARG A 71 -8.60 2.31 -3.10
N THR A 72 -8.60 3.41 -3.84
CA THR A 72 -9.43 3.56 -5.04
C THR A 72 -8.86 2.71 -6.18
N LEU A 73 -9.72 2.10 -6.97
CA LEU A 73 -9.39 1.24 -8.09
C LEU A 73 -9.80 1.87 -9.41
N GLY A 74 -8.82 2.20 -10.23
CA GLY A 74 -9.05 2.82 -11.55
C GLY A 74 -9.46 4.29 -11.45
N TYR A 75 -10.33 4.67 -12.37
CA TYR A 75 -10.85 6.02 -12.54
C TYR A 75 -12.32 6.08 -12.18
N PRO A 76 -12.84 7.25 -11.74
CA PRO A 76 -14.27 7.44 -11.60
C PRO A 76 -14.98 7.16 -12.93
N GLN A 77 -16.04 6.39 -12.86
CA GLN A 77 -16.85 6.04 -14.02
C GLN A 77 -18.17 6.79 -13.97
N GLN A 78 -18.62 7.30 -15.12
CA GLN A 78 -19.93 7.89 -15.24
C GLN A 78 -20.97 6.82 -14.93
N GLY A 79 -21.73 7.02 -13.86
CA GLY A 79 -22.73 6.06 -13.42
C GLY A 79 -24.16 6.45 -13.81
N ILE A 80 -24.45 7.74 -13.80
CA ILE A 80 -25.79 8.27 -14.02
C ILE A 80 -25.67 9.58 -14.81
N GLU A 81 -26.56 9.76 -15.80
CA GLU A 81 -26.62 10.98 -16.58
C GLU A 81 -27.01 12.18 -15.71
N ASP A 82 -26.49 13.36 -16.05
CA ASP A 82 -26.71 14.58 -15.26
C ASP A 82 -28.17 15.01 -15.17
N ASN A 83 -28.98 14.65 -16.15
CA ASN A 83 -30.42 14.93 -16.20
C ASN A 83 -31.26 14.04 -15.27
N ILE A 84 -30.71 12.95 -14.75
CA ILE A 84 -31.39 12.10 -13.79
C ILE A 84 -31.32 12.74 -12.40
N PRO A 85 -32.43 12.85 -11.66
CA PRO A 85 -32.48 13.56 -10.38
C PRO A 85 -31.87 12.78 -9.20
N LEU A 86 -30.87 11.96 -9.46
CA LEU A 86 -30.07 11.33 -8.43
C LEU A 86 -28.85 12.21 -8.11
N ARG A 87 -28.42 12.16 -6.85
CA ARG A 87 -27.40 13.04 -6.30
C ARG A 87 -25.97 12.63 -6.67
N TRP A 88 -25.78 11.41 -7.12
CA TRP A 88 -24.48 10.83 -7.46
C TRP A 88 -24.36 10.65 -8.96
N GLY A 89 -23.33 11.25 -9.55
CA GLY A 89 -23.11 11.24 -11.00
C GLY A 89 -22.07 10.23 -11.46
N GLN A 90 -21.10 9.97 -10.60
CA GLN A 90 -20.00 9.06 -10.88
C GLN A 90 -19.88 7.99 -9.81
N ASN A 91 -19.14 6.91 -10.10
CA ASN A 91 -18.82 5.88 -9.13
C ASN A 91 -17.37 5.44 -9.26
N ILE A 92 -16.80 4.98 -8.15
CA ILE A 92 -15.46 4.39 -8.11
C ILE A 92 -15.46 3.18 -7.19
N LYS A 93 -14.72 2.14 -7.58
CA LYS A 93 -14.50 0.98 -6.73
C LYS A 93 -13.36 1.25 -5.75
N VAL A 94 -13.50 0.73 -4.56
CA VAL A 94 -12.47 0.80 -3.51
C VAL A 94 -12.24 -0.58 -2.90
N GLU A 95 -11.02 -0.83 -2.45
CA GLU A 95 -10.58 -2.08 -1.83
C GLU A 95 -9.92 -1.78 -0.50
N LEU A 96 -10.19 -2.62 0.51
CA LEU A 96 -9.61 -2.48 1.84
C LEU A 96 -8.08 -2.51 1.76
N ALA A 97 -7.44 -1.51 2.35
CA ALA A 97 -6.00 -1.35 2.41
C ALA A 97 -5.51 -1.46 3.86
N ASP A 98 -4.61 -2.40 4.11
CA ASP A 98 -3.89 -2.44 5.39
C ASP A 98 -2.73 -1.44 5.32
N THR A 99 -2.81 -0.40 6.12
CA THR A 99 -1.82 0.67 6.21
C THR A 99 -1.21 0.77 7.62
N SER A 100 -1.23 -0.32 8.37
CA SER A 100 -0.78 -0.33 9.76
C SER A 100 0.74 -0.43 9.92
N GLY A 101 1.46 -0.81 8.87
CA GLY A 101 2.89 -1.07 8.91
C GLY A 101 3.76 0.15 8.66
N THR A 102 4.99 0.05 9.11
CA THR A 102 6.13 0.91 8.73
C THR A 102 7.28 0.00 8.35
N CYS A 103 8.02 0.34 7.30
CA CYS A 103 9.23 -0.38 6.96
C CYS A 103 10.38 0.57 6.67
N THR A 104 11.59 0.09 6.88
CA THR A 104 12.84 0.78 6.55
C THR A 104 13.56 0.00 5.46
N ILE A 105 14.00 0.71 4.42
CA ILE A 105 14.70 0.14 3.28
C ILE A 105 16.05 0.85 3.15
N TYR A 106 17.10 0.06 2.96
CA TYR A 106 18.44 0.58 2.66
C TYR A 106 18.77 0.29 1.20
N ASP A 107 18.99 1.35 0.45
CA ASP A 107 19.55 1.28 -0.92
C ASP A 107 20.97 0.70 -0.84
N MET A 108 21.18 -0.47 -1.39
CA MET A 108 22.49 -1.17 -1.30
C MET A 108 23.55 -0.59 -2.24
N LYS A 109 23.22 0.39 -3.07
CA LYS A 109 24.20 1.11 -3.89
C LYS A 109 24.79 2.32 -3.17
N THR A 110 23.94 3.03 -2.43
CA THR A 110 24.31 4.28 -1.74
C THR A 110 24.34 4.14 -0.21
N PHE A 111 23.79 3.06 0.31
CA PHE A 111 23.56 2.80 1.74
C PHE A 111 22.60 3.82 2.38
N ALA A 112 21.89 4.60 1.55
CA ALA A 112 20.89 5.55 2.04
C ALA A 112 19.72 4.81 2.68
N LYS A 113 19.23 5.39 3.77
CA LYS A 113 18.05 4.89 4.50
C LYS A 113 16.78 5.58 4.01
N HIS A 114 15.76 4.79 3.70
CA HIS A 114 14.43 5.26 3.32
C HIS A 114 13.40 4.63 4.24
N GLU A 115 12.49 5.43 4.76
CA GLU A 115 11.45 4.98 5.68
C GLU A 115 10.07 5.20 5.05
N TYR A 116 9.26 4.15 5.05
CA TYR A 116 7.90 4.16 4.50
C TYR A 116 6.92 3.85 5.61
N SER A 117 6.03 4.78 5.87
CA SER A 117 4.88 4.59 6.74
C SER A 117 3.65 4.18 5.95
N TYR A 118 2.66 3.63 6.63
CA TYR A 118 1.39 3.23 6.03
C TYR A 118 1.52 2.14 4.94
N VAL A 119 2.39 1.18 5.18
CA VAL A 119 2.59 0.03 4.29
C VAL A 119 1.85 -1.20 4.80
N CYS A 120 1.48 -2.10 3.89
CA CYS A 120 1.01 -3.43 4.27
C CYS A 120 2.20 -4.38 4.39
N ILE A 121 2.34 -5.03 5.55
CA ILE A 121 3.41 -5.99 5.80
C ILE A 121 2.80 -7.36 6.05
N ARG A 122 3.26 -8.34 5.30
CA ARG A 122 2.91 -9.75 5.49
C ARG A 122 4.18 -10.57 5.64
N ASP A 123 4.41 -11.10 6.81
CA ASP A 123 5.57 -11.93 7.10
C ASP A 123 5.12 -13.36 7.39
N SER A 124 5.40 -14.26 6.49
CA SER A 124 5.10 -15.69 6.61
C SER A 124 6.36 -16.56 6.69
N ARG A 125 7.54 -15.97 6.87
CA ARG A 125 8.83 -16.69 6.82
C ARG A 125 8.99 -17.78 7.87
N GLY A 126 8.26 -17.75 8.95
CA GLY A 126 8.24 -18.84 9.94
C GLY A 126 7.41 -20.06 9.56
N GLY A 127 6.71 -19.99 8.42
CA GLY A 127 5.82 -21.03 7.94
C GLY A 127 6.20 -21.60 6.58
N TYR A 128 5.49 -22.65 6.19
CA TYR A 128 5.52 -23.16 4.82
C TYR A 128 4.11 -23.45 4.35
N LYS A 129 3.86 -23.29 3.06
CA LYS A 129 2.64 -23.76 2.41
C LYS A 129 2.94 -25.07 1.70
N VAL A 130 2.03 -26.01 1.74
CA VAL A 130 2.11 -27.22 0.94
C VAL A 130 1.37 -26.95 -0.38
N ALA A 131 2.07 -27.03 -1.49
CA ALA A 131 1.47 -26.92 -2.82
C ALA A 131 0.64 -28.19 -3.13
N GLN A 132 -0.20 -28.13 -4.18
CA GLN A 132 -1.04 -29.27 -4.59
C GLN A 132 -0.23 -30.51 -4.95
N ASP A 133 1.00 -30.35 -5.39
CA ASP A 133 1.94 -31.43 -5.72
C ASP A 133 2.69 -31.98 -4.47
N GLY A 134 2.36 -31.50 -3.28
CA GLY A 134 3.01 -31.90 -2.02
C GLY A 134 4.33 -31.18 -1.73
N SER A 135 4.81 -30.32 -2.62
CA SER A 135 6.01 -29.51 -2.38
C SER A 135 5.81 -28.48 -1.26
N ARG A 136 6.90 -28.16 -0.56
CA ARG A 136 6.88 -27.12 0.49
C ARG A 136 7.36 -25.80 -0.08
N ILE A 137 6.50 -24.80 -0.06
CA ILE A 137 6.84 -23.43 -0.43
C ILE A 137 7.24 -22.69 0.83
N ALA A 138 8.47 -22.20 0.89
CA ALA A 138 8.92 -21.37 2.01
C ALA A 138 8.10 -20.08 2.10
N GLY A 139 7.78 -19.69 3.31
CA GLY A 139 7.14 -18.40 3.56
C GLY A 139 8.06 -17.24 3.18
N LYS A 140 7.48 -16.11 2.83
CA LYS A 140 8.18 -14.89 2.41
C LYS A 140 7.73 -13.68 3.22
N LEU A 141 8.60 -12.67 3.28
CA LEU A 141 8.20 -11.32 3.67
C LEU A 141 7.69 -10.61 2.41
N GLN A 142 6.50 -10.08 2.48
CA GLN A 142 5.92 -9.22 1.45
C GLN A 142 5.60 -7.86 2.05
N VAL A 143 6.03 -6.80 1.39
CA VAL A 143 5.70 -5.42 1.77
C VAL A 143 5.08 -4.72 0.56
N ARG A 144 3.90 -4.13 0.76
CA ARG A 144 3.23 -3.32 -0.25
C ARG A 144 3.24 -1.86 0.17
N ILE A 145 3.84 -1.05 -0.67
CA ILE A 145 3.87 0.41 -0.55
C ILE A 145 2.81 0.97 -1.48
N TYR A 146 1.86 1.70 -0.93
CA TYR A 146 0.73 2.24 -1.69
C TYR A 146 1.11 3.53 -2.40
N ALA A 147 0.94 3.59 -3.72
CA ALA A 147 1.25 4.76 -4.53
C ALA A 147 0.61 6.08 -4.04
N PRO A 148 -0.66 6.10 -3.56
CA PRO A 148 -1.27 7.31 -3.01
C PRO A 148 -0.58 7.86 -1.76
N LEU A 149 0.20 7.04 -1.08
CA LEU A 149 0.91 7.37 0.15
C LEU A 149 2.44 7.47 -0.05
N MET A 150 2.89 7.57 -1.31
CA MET A 150 4.28 7.89 -1.68
C MET A 150 4.37 9.36 -2.08
N ALA A 151 5.40 10.06 -1.60
CA ALA A 151 5.69 11.42 -2.05
C ALA A 151 6.34 11.41 -3.45
N GLN A 152 6.24 12.53 -4.15
CA GLN A 152 6.96 12.69 -5.41
C GLN A 152 8.47 12.72 -5.14
N GLY A 153 9.21 11.84 -5.80
CA GLY A 153 10.66 11.73 -5.63
C GLY A 153 11.09 10.75 -4.55
N ASP A 154 10.15 10.06 -3.88
CA ASP A 154 10.48 8.96 -2.99
C ASP A 154 11.31 7.90 -3.72
N TYR A 155 12.24 7.32 -2.99
CA TYR A 155 13.04 6.21 -3.49
C TYR A 155 12.14 5.04 -3.91
N ILE A 156 12.43 4.45 -5.05
CA ILE A 156 11.78 3.21 -5.51
C ILE A 156 12.72 2.05 -5.24
N PRO A 157 12.37 1.16 -4.31
CA PRO A 157 13.22 0.03 -3.93
C PRO A 157 13.59 -0.85 -5.12
N GLN A 158 14.79 -1.43 -5.07
CA GLN A 158 15.36 -2.30 -6.10
C GLN A 158 15.63 -3.70 -5.55
N VAL A 159 15.78 -4.66 -6.45
CA VAL A 159 16.26 -5.99 -6.09
C VAL A 159 17.68 -5.89 -5.50
N GLY A 160 17.88 -6.53 -4.36
CA GLY A 160 19.13 -6.49 -3.61
C GLY A 160 19.11 -5.49 -2.46
N ASP A 161 18.19 -4.56 -2.40
CA ASP A 161 18.03 -3.66 -1.25
C ASP A 161 17.68 -4.45 0.02
N LEU A 162 17.95 -3.86 1.17
CA LEU A 162 17.66 -4.48 2.44
C LEU A 162 16.39 -3.88 3.03
N ILE A 163 15.51 -4.75 3.50
CA ILE A 163 14.24 -4.37 4.11
C ILE A 163 14.18 -4.82 5.56
N ILE A 164 13.74 -3.90 6.41
CA ILE A 164 13.36 -4.15 7.80
C ILE A 164 11.88 -3.83 7.92
N PRO A 165 11.00 -4.79 8.26
CA PRO A 165 9.56 -4.58 8.35
C PRO A 165 9.15 -3.86 9.66
N SER A 166 9.86 -2.80 9.99
CA SER A 166 9.63 -1.91 11.13
C SER A 166 10.37 -0.59 10.92
N ALA A 167 10.07 0.42 11.72
CA ALA A 167 10.92 1.60 11.82
C ALA A 167 12.31 1.21 12.37
N CYS A 168 13.36 1.75 11.77
CA CYS A 168 14.73 1.52 12.17
C CYS A 168 15.52 2.84 12.20
N SER A 169 16.08 3.18 13.34
CA SER A 169 16.89 4.40 13.50
C SER A 169 18.35 4.24 13.09
N ALA A 170 18.82 2.99 12.89
CA ALA A 170 20.21 2.73 12.57
C ALA A 170 20.60 3.31 11.20
N VAL A 171 21.84 3.71 11.08
CA VAL A 171 22.46 4.20 9.85
C VAL A 171 23.65 3.33 9.52
N ILE A 172 23.86 3.04 8.23
CA ILE A 172 25.04 2.30 7.80
C ILE A 172 26.21 3.28 7.69
N ASP A 173 27.29 2.99 8.43
CA ASP A 173 28.51 3.79 8.37
C ASP A 173 29.30 3.44 7.10
N THR A 174 29.38 4.41 6.19
CA THR A 174 30.02 4.27 4.88
C THR A 174 31.47 4.75 4.85
N THR A 175 32.09 5.00 6.00
CA THR A 175 33.47 5.52 6.10
C THR A 175 34.51 4.54 5.53
N SER A 176 34.27 3.24 5.63
CA SER A 176 35.12 2.18 5.08
C SER A 176 34.28 0.91 4.79
N GLU A 177 34.81 0.01 3.98
CA GLU A 177 34.18 -1.31 3.75
C GLU A 177 34.01 -2.12 5.05
N GLN A 178 34.95 -1.98 5.99
CA GLN A 178 34.89 -2.65 7.27
C GLN A 178 33.74 -2.11 8.13
N THR A 179 33.53 -0.78 8.17
CA THR A 179 32.43 -0.17 8.92
C THR A 179 31.07 -0.50 8.30
N VAL A 180 30.96 -0.53 6.98
CA VAL A 180 29.77 -1.03 6.28
C VAL A 180 29.43 -2.46 6.71
N SER A 181 30.41 -3.37 6.62
CA SER A 181 30.24 -4.78 7.00
C SER A 181 29.81 -4.94 8.47
N GLN A 182 30.40 -4.16 9.37
CA GLN A 182 30.05 -4.16 10.79
C GLN A 182 28.63 -3.62 11.01
N SER A 183 28.25 -2.53 10.34
CA SER A 183 26.90 -1.96 10.40
C SER A 183 25.85 -2.96 9.93
N LEU A 184 26.08 -3.63 8.81
CA LEU A 184 25.18 -4.66 8.28
C LEU A 184 25.05 -5.87 9.23
N LYS A 185 26.17 -6.29 9.85
CA LYS A 185 26.15 -7.36 10.85
C LYS A 185 25.34 -6.97 12.08
N THR A 186 25.49 -5.73 12.54
CA THR A 186 24.73 -5.18 13.67
C THR A 186 23.23 -5.10 13.33
N LEU A 187 22.87 -4.59 12.14
CA LEU A 187 21.49 -4.55 11.68
C LEU A 187 20.86 -5.95 11.67
N ARG A 188 21.55 -6.92 11.10
CA ARG A 188 21.08 -8.32 11.04
C ARG A 188 20.85 -8.93 12.43
N SER A 189 21.73 -8.64 13.40
CA SER A 189 21.59 -9.16 14.74
C SER A 189 20.48 -8.46 15.54
N SER A 190 20.28 -7.15 15.32
CA SER A 190 19.28 -6.35 16.03
C SER A 190 17.86 -6.49 15.47
N TYR A 191 17.74 -6.83 14.20
CA TYR A 191 16.46 -6.95 13.50
C TYR A 191 16.31 -8.35 12.88
N PRO A 192 15.77 -9.33 13.61
CA PRO A 192 15.62 -10.71 13.10
C PRO A 192 14.81 -10.83 11.81
N SER A 193 13.91 -9.86 11.59
CA SER A 193 13.07 -9.76 10.39
C SER A 193 13.76 -9.11 9.19
N PHE A 194 15.03 -8.78 9.30
CA PHE A 194 15.85 -8.27 8.20
C PHE A 194 15.87 -9.24 7.01
N ALA A 195 15.70 -8.71 5.81
CA ALA A 195 15.70 -9.50 4.59
C ALA A 195 16.23 -8.70 3.40
N ALA A 196 16.71 -9.40 2.37
CA ALA A 196 17.01 -8.79 1.08
C ALA A 196 15.77 -8.82 0.18
N VAL A 197 15.56 -7.75 -0.56
CA VAL A 197 14.52 -7.68 -1.60
C VAL A 197 14.92 -8.61 -2.75
N ALA A 198 14.13 -9.64 -2.98
CA ALA A 198 14.36 -10.61 -4.05
C ALA A 198 13.58 -10.25 -5.31
N GLU A 199 12.42 -9.62 -5.14
CA GLU A 199 11.54 -9.24 -6.24
C GLU A 199 10.87 -7.89 -5.95
N VAL A 200 10.71 -7.08 -7.01
CA VAL A 200 9.99 -5.81 -6.99
C VAL A 200 8.89 -5.86 -8.03
N GLY A 201 7.66 -6.01 -7.58
CA GLY A 201 6.46 -5.97 -8.41
C GLY A 201 5.86 -4.57 -8.48
N ARG A 202 5.16 -4.28 -9.55
CA ARG A 202 4.38 -3.04 -9.74
C ARG A 202 2.94 -3.40 -10.06
N GLN A 203 2.02 -2.94 -9.22
CA GLN A 203 0.59 -3.19 -9.41
C GLN A 203 -0.14 -1.89 -9.70
N TYR A 204 -0.65 -1.76 -10.92
CA TYR A 204 -1.35 -0.57 -11.38
C TYR A 204 -2.84 -0.65 -11.06
N TYR A 205 -3.34 0.34 -10.33
CA TYR A 205 -4.76 0.51 -10.03
C TYR A 205 -5.31 1.84 -10.56
N GLY A 206 -4.44 2.67 -11.10
CA GLY A 206 -4.67 3.96 -11.73
C GLY A 206 -3.46 4.34 -12.56
N THR A 207 -2.96 5.55 -12.41
CA THR A 207 -1.78 6.06 -13.13
C THR A 207 -0.46 5.64 -12.49
N LYS A 208 -0.45 5.48 -11.16
CA LYS A 208 0.76 5.17 -10.39
C LYS A 208 0.69 3.74 -9.84
N PRO A 209 1.77 2.96 -9.95
CA PRO A 209 1.78 1.61 -9.41
C PRO A 209 2.03 1.59 -7.91
N ASP A 210 1.32 0.74 -7.19
CA ASP A 210 1.77 0.27 -5.89
C ASP A 210 3.04 -0.58 -6.07
N ILE A 211 3.98 -0.47 -5.15
CA ILE A 211 5.21 -1.25 -5.16
C ILE A 211 5.05 -2.44 -4.22
N VAL A 212 5.26 -3.62 -4.74
CA VAL A 212 5.21 -4.86 -3.95
C VAL A 212 6.62 -5.44 -3.88
N LEU A 213 7.15 -5.53 -2.69
CA LEU A 213 8.46 -6.08 -2.41
C LEU A 213 8.30 -7.49 -1.83
N GLU A 214 9.09 -8.42 -2.33
CA GLU A 214 9.14 -9.76 -1.79
C GLU A 214 10.58 -10.13 -1.43
N SER A 215 10.75 -10.77 -0.28
CA SER A 215 12.01 -11.39 0.12
C SER A 215 11.97 -12.90 -0.08
N ARG A 216 13.12 -13.47 -0.15
CA ARG A 216 13.33 -14.92 0.03
C ARG A 216 13.91 -15.22 1.37
#